data_431c2a0c4174b10574a31382b48cb819
#
_entry.id   431c2a0c4174b10574a31382b48cb819
#
_cell.length_a   1.000
_cell.length_b   1.000
_cell.length_c   1.000
_cell.angle_alpha   90.00
_cell.angle_beta   90.00
_cell.angle_gamma   90.00
#
_symmetry.space_group_name_H-M   'P 1'
#
loop_
_entity.id
_entity.type
_entity.pdbx_description
1 polymer ?
#
loop_
_entity_poly.entity_id
_entity_poly.type
_entity_poly.pdbx_seq_one_letter_code
_entity_poly.pdbx_strand_id
1 'polypeptide(L)'
;MRYGFIIPRGDLRTIVDMAVDAEAAGWDGVFYWDGIYIDGAGPMYDPWVTLAAIAMRTTRVRIGAILTPVPRRRPWKLARETVSVDHLSDGRLILPVGIGALDDGGFGKVGEPTDRKTRAQLLDEGLTLLTGLWSGKPFSFQGQHFRVDEMTFLPPPVQSPRIPIWVVGVWPRMKSMERVLRYDGLLPAKQSPDGSSASITPDDIRAMRAYIEEHRKQSTPFDIVMEGETPGDDPDQAAAIVRPFAEAGATWWTESRWDFSVPLADVRKRVQ
;
A
#
# COMPACT_ATOMS: atom_id res chain seq x y z
N MET A 1 17.07 -6.37 3.05
CA MET A 1 15.67 -6.00 3.37
C MET A 1 15.61 -4.50 3.53
N ARG A 2 14.51 -3.87 3.10
CA ARG A 2 14.22 -2.45 3.32
C ARG A 2 13.25 -2.28 4.48
N TYR A 3 13.29 -1.13 5.14
CA TYR A 3 12.49 -0.85 6.32
C TYR A 3 11.59 0.36 6.09
N GLY A 4 10.29 0.20 6.28
CA GLY A 4 9.31 1.26 6.18
C GLY A 4 8.61 1.51 7.51
N PHE A 5 8.14 2.73 7.72
CA PHE A 5 7.34 3.10 8.87
C PHE A 5 5.94 3.54 8.42
N ILE A 6 4.90 2.98 9.02
CA ILE A 6 3.52 3.39 8.78
C ILE A 6 3.13 4.37 9.89
N ILE A 7 2.87 5.62 9.54
CA ILE A 7 2.42 6.64 10.48
C ILE A 7 0.94 6.42 10.75
N PRO A 8 0.55 5.99 11.97
CA PRO A 8 -0.83 5.59 12.23
C PRO A 8 -1.78 6.78 12.46
N ARG A 9 -1.27 7.90 13.01
CA ARG A 9 -2.09 9.05 13.41
C ARG A 9 -1.24 10.29 13.73
N GLY A 10 -1.90 11.40 13.98
CA GLY A 10 -1.35 12.71 14.32
C GLY A 10 -2.18 13.80 13.65
N ASP A 11 -1.98 15.06 13.97
CA ASP A 11 -2.39 16.14 13.07
C ASP A 11 -1.48 16.19 11.84
N LEU A 12 -1.92 16.88 10.78
CA LEU A 12 -1.19 16.89 9.50
C LEU A 12 0.26 17.34 9.62
N ARG A 13 0.55 18.31 10.49
CA ARG A 13 1.93 18.80 10.70
C ARG A 13 2.77 17.75 11.39
N THR A 14 2.25 17.14 12.44
CA THR A 14 2.90 16.05 13.17
C THR A 14 3.18 14.86 12.25
N ILE A 15 2.24 14.46 11.38
CA ILE A 15 2.43 13.37 10.41
C ILE A 15 3.60 13.69 9.47
N VAL A 16 3.65 14.92 8.93
CA VAL A 16 4.73 15.35 8.03
C VAL A 16 6.06 15.43 8.76
N ASP A 17 6.09 15.95 9.99
CA ASP A 17 7.32 16.02 10.79
C ASP A 17 7.83 14.60 11.15
N MET A 18 6.95 13.65 11.47
CA MET A 18 7.33 12.24 11.67
C MET A 18 7.92 11.61 10.40
N ALA A 19 7.45 11.99 9.23
CA ALA A 19 8.03 11.51 7.97
C ALA A 19 9.45 12.05 7.75
N VAL A 20 9.72 13.31 8.13
CA VAL A 20 11.06 13.92 8.12
C VAL A 20 11.97 13.25 9.15
N ASP A 21 11.46 13.02 10.37
CA ASP A 21 12.19 12.30 11.42
C ASP A 21 12.58 10.88 10.96
N ALA A 22 11.66 10.17 10.31
CA ALA A 22 11.92 8.83 9.76
C ALA A 22 13.01 8.85 8.67
N GLU A 23 12.95 9.81 7.76
CA GLU A 23 14.01 9.97 6.75
C GLU A 23 15.38 10.24 7.39
N ALA A 24 15.41 11.08 8.41
CA ALA A 24 16.63 11.42 9.16
C ALA A 24 17.17 10.21 9.94
N ALA A 25 16.28 9.37 10.50
CA ALA A 25 16.64 8.14 11.20
C ALA A 25 17.07 6.97 10.28
N GLY A 26 16.98 7.15 8.95
CA GLY A 26 17.51 6.17 8.00
C GLY A 26 16.48 5.18 7.44
N TRP A 27 15.21 5.34 7.73
CA TRP A 27 14.16 4.50 7.13
C TRP A 27 14.17 4.60 5.59
N ASP A 28 13.84 3.48 4.92
CA ASP A 28 13.78 3.42 3.46
C ASP A 28 12.43 3.90 2.90
N GLY A 29 11.38 3.83 3.70
CA GLY A 29 10.05 4.26 3.30
C GLY A 29 9.20 4.78 4.46
N VAL A 30 8.30 5.70 4.12
CA VAL A 30 7.29 6.24 5.04
C VAL A 30 5.93 6.11 4.38
N PHE A 31 5.01 5.52 5.11
CA PHE A 31 3.68 5.26 4.61
C PHE A 31 2.62 5.92 5.50
N TYR A 32 1.56 6.34 4.87
CA TYR A 32 0.33 6.73 5.55
C TYR A 32 -0.77 5.71 5.16
N TRP A 33 -1.98 5.87 5.60
CA TRP A 33 -3.08 4.95 5.31
C TRP A 33 -4.32 5.68 4.80
N ASP A 34 -5.17 4.96 4.05
CA ASP A 34 -6.34 5.52 3.39
C ASP A 34 -7.62 5.04 4.09
N GLY A 35 -8.10 5.83 5.03
CA GLY A 35 -9.36 5.62 5.73
C GLY A 35 -10.32 6.77 5.47
N ILE A 36 -11.63 6.47 5.42
CA ILE A 36 -12.71 7.47 5.45
C ILE A 36 -13.34 7.48 6.84
N TYR A 37 -13.64 6.29 7.37
CA TYR A 37 -14.24 6.16 8.68
C TYR A 37 -13.92 4.78 9.28
N ILE A 38 -13.18 4.78 10.37
CA ILE A 38 -12.90 3.58 11.17
C ILE A 38 -13.25 3.93 12.62
N ASP A 39 -14.12 3.11 13.24
CA ASP A 39 -14.51 3.31 14.63
C ASP A 39 -13.29 3.30 15.56
N GLY A 40 -13.18 4.32 16.39
CA GLY A 40 -12.09 4.44 17.38
C GLY A 40 -10.74 4.92 16.83
N ALA A 41 -10.57 5.08 15.52
CA ALA A 41 -9.29 5.52 14.95
C ALA A 41 -8.98 7.01 15.17
N GLY A 42 -9.97 7.81 15.58
CA GLY A 42 -9.80 9.25 15.79
C GLY A 42 -9.72 10.05 14.49
N PRO A 43 -9.11 11.25 14.49
CA PRO A 43 -9.01 12.09 13.30
C PRO A 43 -8.19 11.43 12.20
N MET A 44 -8.72 11.47 10.96
CA MET A 44 -8.07 10.98 9.74
C MET A 44 -8.00 12.11 8.72
N TYR A 45 -6.99 12.06 7.87
CA TYR A 45 -6.78 13.06 6.82
C TYR A 45 -6.70 12.37 5.45
N ASP A 46 -6.99 13.14 4.40
CA ASP A 46 -6.85 12.62 3.03
C ASP A 46 -5.40 12.18 2.77
N PRO A 47 -5.18 10.93 2.35
CA PRO A 47 -3.84 10.39 2.17
C PRO A 47 -3.07 11.10 1.06
N TRP A 48 -3.72 11.53 -0.03
CA TRP A 48 -3.02 12.14 -1.17
C TRP A 48 -2.55 13.55 -0.86
N VAL A 49 -3.34 14.32 -0.08
CA VAL A 49 -2.93 15.63 0.45
C VAL A 49 -1.77 15.44 1.44
N THR A 50 -1.87 14.45 2.33
CA THR A 50 -0.81 14.13 3.30
C THR A 50 0.47 13.70 2.60
N LEU A 51 0.39 12.80 1.62
CA LEU A 51 1.56 12.34 0.85
C LEU A 51 2.20 13.46 0.01
N ALA A 52 1.41 14.39 -0.54
CA ALA A 52 1.95 15.56 -1.22
C ALA A 52 2.78 16.43 -0.26
N ALA A 53 2.29 16.66 0.97
CA ALA A 53 3.04 17.39 1.98
C ALA A 53 4.33 16.65 2.40
N ILE A 54 4.27 15.33 2.60
CA ILE A 54 5.45 14.50 2.88
C ILE A 54 6.45 14.55 1.72
N ALA A 55 5.98 14.44 0.46
CA ALA A 55 6.82 14.50 -0.73
C ALA A 55 7.66 15.78 -0.80
N MET A 56 7.07 16.93 -0.42
CA MET A 56 7.72 18.23 -0.42
C MET A 56 8.70 18.44 0.74
N ARG A 57 8.65 17.60 1.78
CA ARG A 57 9.49 17.76 2.98
C ARG A 57 10.54 16.66 3.12
N THR A 58 10.52 15.66 2.25
CA THR A 58 11.46 14.54 2.21
C THR A 58 12.11 14.44 0.84
N THR A 59 13.27 13.78 0.74
CA THR A 59 14.06 13.71 -0.50
C THR A 59 14.47 12.29 -0.90
N ARG A 60 14.44 11.34 0.04
CA ARG A 60 14.99 9.99 -0.16
C ARG A 60 13.98 8.87 0.05
N VAL A 61 13.19 8.96 1.11
CA VAL A 61 12.28 7.86 1.48
C VAL A 61 11.22 7.60 0.42
N ARG A 62 10.93 6.33 0.18
CA ARG A 62 9.75 5.93 -0.59
C ARG A 62 8.50 6.32 0.20
N ILE A 63 7.46 6.71 -0.51
CA ILE A 63 6.19 7.14 0.11
C ILE A 63 5.00 6.43 -0.52
N GLY A 64 3.92 6.25 0.23
CA GLY A 64 2.70 5.63 -0.28
C GLY A 64 1.59 5.56 0.77
N ALA A 65 0.37 5.27 0.33
CA ALA A 65 -0.73 4.97 1.22
C ALA A 65 -0.92 3.46 1.33
N ILE A 66 -0.58 2.88 2.47
CA ILE A 66 -0.78 1.46 2.77
C ILE A 66 -2.09 1.29 3.54
N LEU A 67 -3.13 0.70 2.93
CA LEU A 67 -3.29 0.53 1.48
C LEU A 67 -4.33 1.50 0.93
N THR A 68 -4.29 1.74 -0.38
CA THR A 68 -5.33 2.48 -1.09
C THR A 68 -6.45 1.53 -1.51
N PRO A 69 -7.68 1.69 -0.98
CA PRO A 69 -8.84 0.88 -1.42
C PRO A 69 -9.38 1.39 -2.75
N VAL A 70 -8.84 0.88 -3.86
CA VAL A 70 -9.23 1.30 -5.22
C VAL A 70 -10.74 1.20 -5.48
N PRO A 71 -11.49 0.21 -4.95
CA PRO A 71 -12.92 0.07 -5.22
C PRO A 71 -13.79 1.28 -4.84
N ARG A 72 -13.38 2.12 -3.89
CA ARG A 72 -14.11 3.34 -3.51
C ARG A 72 -13.55 4.61 -4.14
N ARG A 73 -12.63 4.46 -5.10
CA ARG A 73 -11.98 5.58 -5.80
C ARG A 73 -12.42 5.65 -7.25
N ARG A 74 -12.59 6.87 -7.79
CA ARG A 74 -12.71 7.05 -9.24
C ARG A 74 -11.33 6.86 -9.87
N PRO A 75 -11.10 5.85 -10.74
CA PRO A 75 -9.76 5.52 -11.22
C PRO A 75 -9.03 6.69 -11.89
N TRP A 76 -9.72 7.51 -12.68
CA TRP A 76 -9.12 8.69 -13.33
C TRP A 76 -8.74 9.79 -12.34
N LYS A 77 -9.47 9.92 -11.20
CA LYS A 77 -9.09 10.87 -10.15
C LYS A 77 -7.87 10.34 -9.41
N LEU A 78 -7.85 9.07 -9.05
CA LEU A 78 -6.70 8.41 -8.42
C LEU A 78 -5.46 8.45 -9.34
N ALA A 79 -5.64 8.26 -10.67
CA ALA A 79 -4.55 8.41 -11.62
C ALA A 79 -3.94 9.82 -11.58
N ARG A 80 -4.77 10.85 -11.43
CA ARG A 80 -4.31 12.24 -11.35
C ARG A 80 -3.59 12.53 -10.03
N GLU A 81 -4.11 12.05 -8.93
CA GLU A 81 -3.51 12.18 -7.60
C GLU A 81 -2.13 11.52 -7.55
N THR A 82 -2.05 10.28 -8.00
CA THR A 82 -0.81 9.49 -7.98
C THR A 82 0.26 10.08 -8.89
N VAL A 83 -0.08 10.52 -10.11
CA VAL A 83 0.88 11.23 -10.98
C VAL A 83 1.38 12.52 -10.34
N SER A 84 0.50 13.29 -9.72
CA SER A 84 0.90 14.54 -9.06
C SER A 84 1.88 14.31 -7.91
N VAL A 85 1.62 13.31 -7.07
CA VAL A 85 2.51 12.95 -5.96
C VAL A 85 3.81 12.32 -6.49
N ASP A 86 3.76 11.55 -7.57
CA ASP A 86 4.95 10.98 -8.21
C ASP A 86 5.88 12.07 -8.71
N HIS A 87 5.36 13.11 -9.37
CA HIS A 87 6.13 14.28 -9.78
C HIS A 87 6.66 15.09 -8.61
N LEU A 88 5.83 15.37 -7.56
CA LEU A 88 6.27 16.09 -6.37
C LEU A 88 7.37 15.37 -5.60
N SER A 89 7.39 14.04 -5.68
CA SER A 89 8.37 13.20 -4.98
C SER A 89 9.57 12.80 -5.82
N ASP A 90 9.69 13.27 -7.07
CA ASP A 90 10.74 12.84 -8.00
C ASP A 90 10.80 11.30 -8.13
N GLY A 91 9.63 10.66 -8.32
CA GLY A 91 9.54 9.23 -8.58
C GLY A 91 9.73 8.34 -7.34
N ARG A 92 9.37 8.82 -6.13
CA ARG A 92 9.45 8.02 -4.89
C ARG A 92 8.13 7.36 -4.49
N LEU A 93 7.04 7.64 -5.20
CA LEU A 93 5.73 7.06 -4.89
C LEU A 93 5.72 5.55 -5.16
N ILE A 94 5.13 4.80 -4.25
CA ILE A 94 4.67 3.43 -4.42
C ILE A 94 3.16 3.44 -4.19
N LEU A 95 2.41 2.63 -4.93
CA LEU A 95 0.96 2.52 -4.80
C LEU A 95 0.56 1.15 -4.23
N PRO A 96 0.48 0.98 -2.90
CA PRO A 96 -0.10 -0.20 -2.27
C PRO A 96 -1.63 -0.19 -2.42
N VAL A 97 -2.21 -1.30 -2.89
CA VAL A 97 -3.64 -1.38 -3.23
C VAL A 97 -4.31 -2.64 -2.73
N GLY A 98 -5.59 -2.53 -2.47
CA GLY A 98 -6.45 -3.65 -2.10
C GLY A 98 -7.93 -3.36 -2.30
N ILE A 99 -8.75 -4.29 -1.84
CA ILE A 99 -10.22 -4.14 -1.88
C ILE A 99 -10.77 -3.32 -0.69
N GLY A 100 -9.90 -2.93 0.25
CA GLY A 100 -10.25 -2.30 1.52
C GLY A 100 -10.63 -3.32 2.60
N ALA A 101 -10.53 -2.91 3.86
CA ALA A 101 -10.97 -3.71 4.99
C ALA A 101 -12.49 -3.96 4.91
N LEU A 102 -12.95 -5.09 5.43
CA LEU A 102 -14.36 -5.46 5.33
C LEU A 102 -15.23 -4.68 6.32
N ASP A 103 -14.65 -4.32 7.43
CA ASP A 103 -15.21 -3.55 8.53
C ASP A 103 -15.02 -2.04 8.39
N ASP A 104 -14.35 -1.60 7.32
CA ASP A 104 -14.20 -0.17 7.03
C ASP A 104 -15.57 0.48 6.75
N GLY A 105 -16.04 1.26 7.71
CA GLY A 105 -17.28 2.04 7.58
C GLY A 105 -17.26 3.04 6.41
N GLY A 106 -16.07 3.36 5.90
CA GLY A 106 -15.88 4.16 4.70
C GLY A 106 -16.33 3.51 3.39
N PHE A 107 -16.98 2.35 3.44
CA PHE A 107 -17.74 1.76 2.35
C PHE A 107 -19.25 1.83 2.63
N GLY A 108 -19.72 1.08 3.59
CA GLY A 108 -21.17 0.97 3.83
C GLY A 108 -21.83 2.28 4.24
N LYS A 109 -21.16 3.11 5.04
CA LYS A 109 -21.71 4.41 5.50
C LYS A 109 -21.81 5.48 4.41
N VAL A 110 -21.09 5.29 3.29
CA VAL A 110 -21.08 6.24 2.16
C VAL A 110 -21.71 5.64 0.89
N GLY A 111 -22.36 4.47 1.00
CA GLY A 111 -23.08 3.84 -0.11
C GLY A 111 -22.19 3.12 -1.14
N GLU A 112 -20.93 2.86 -0.83
CA GLU A 112 -20.04 2.08 -1.67
C GLU A 112 -20.28 0.57 -1.50
N PRO A 113 -19.98 -0.26 -2.52
CA PRO A 113 -20.19 -1.71 -2.45
C PRO A 113 -19.48 -2.34 -1.26
N THR A 114 -20.19 -3.19 -0.51
CA THR A 114 -19.65 -3.90 0.66
C THR A 114 -19.26 -5.35 0.36
N ASP A 115 -19.77 -5.94 -0.73
CA ASP A 115 -19.46 -7.31 -1.09
C ASP A 115 -18.08 -7.46 -1.75
N ARG A 116 -17.37 -8.53 -1.39
CA ARG A 116 -16.00 -8.80 -1.85
C ARG A 116 -15.89 -8.99 -3.37
N LYS A 117 -16.91 -9.56 -4.02
CA LYS A 117 -16.86 -9.87 -5.45
C LYS A 117 -16.87 -8.58 -6.26
N THR A 118 -17.81 -7.69 -5.96
CA THR A 118 -17.91 -6.38 -6.61
C THR A 118 -16.65 -5.54 -6.35
N ARG A 119 -16.16 -5.50 -5.09
CA ARG A 119 -14.91 -4.80 -4.78
C ARG A 119 -13.71 -5.37 -5.56
N ALA A 120 -13.62 -6.70 -5.72
CA ALA A 120 -12.55 -7.30 -6.49
C ALA A 120 -12.61 -6.94 -7.98
N GLN A 121 -13.82 -6.88 -8.57
CA GLN A 121 -14.03 -6.44 -9.95
C GLN A 121 -13.65 -4.97 -10.13
N LEU A 122 -14.09 -4.10 -9.22
CA LEU A 122 -13.73 -2.68 -9.21
C LEU A 122 -12.22 -2.47 -9.08
N LEU A 123 -11.54 -3.29 -8.27
CA LEU A 123 -10.08 -3.26 -8.16
C LEU A 123 -9.42 -3.67 -9.50
N ASP A 124 -9.88 -4.75 -10.12
CA ASP A 124 -9.30 -5.24 -11.39
C ASP A 124 -9.46 -4.21 -12.52
N GLU A 125 -10.66 -3.65 -12.69
CA GLU A 125 -10.90 -2.60 -13.69
C GLU A 125 -10.14 -1.31 -13.34
N GLY A 126 -10.15 -0.91 -12.06
CA GLY A 126 -9.45 0.28 -11.58
C GLY A 126 -7.94 0.23 -11.85
N LEU A 127 -7.30 -0.92 -11.61
CA LEU A 127 -5.88 -1.11 -11.89
C LEU A 127 -5.57 -1.09 -13.40
N THR A 128 -6.45 -1.66 -14.23
CA THR A 128 -6.33 -1.60 -15.68
C THR A 128 -6.43 -0.15 -16.16
N LEU A 129 -7.38 0.61 -15.63
CA LEU A 129 -7.56 2.03 -15.94
C LEU A 129 -6.35 2.86 -15.50
N LEU A 130 -5.84 2.69 -14.28
CA LEU A 130 -4.67 3.38 -13.78
C LEU A 130 -3.47 3.18 -14.70
N THR A 131 -3.16 1.93 -15.03
CA THR A 131 -1.99 1.60 -15.87
C THR A 131 -2.15 2.10 -17.31
N GLY A 132 -3.37 2.06 -17.86
CA GLY A 132 -3.68 2.60 -19.18
C GLY A 132 -3.55 4.13 -19.24
N LEU A 133 -4.12 4.83 -18.26
CA LEU A 133 -4.04 6.30 -18.17
C LEU A 133 -2.58 6.77 -17.96
N TRP A 134 -1.82 6.11 -17.11
CA TRP A 134 -0.42 6.44 -16.85
C TRP A 134 0.50 6.24 -18.07
N SER A 135 0.04 5.51 -19.10
CA SER A 135 0.86 5.30 -20.30
C SER A 135 1.19 6.59 -21.06
N GLY A 136 0.42 7.68 -20.86
CA GLY A 136 0.53 8.91 -21.62
C GLY A 136 0.19 8.79 -23.11
N LYS A 137 -0.39 7.65 -23.53
CA LYS A 137 -0.84 7.35 -24.89
C LYS A 137 -2.36 7.43 -25.00
N PRO A 138 -2.92 7.53 -26.21
CA PRO A 138 -4.37 7.38 -26.40
C PRO A 138 -4.85 6.08 -25.77
N PHE A 139 -5.84 6.17 -24.90
CA PHE A 139 -6.38 5.06 -24.15
C PHE A 139 -7.89 5.17 -24.00
N SER A 140 -8.58 4.06 -24.22
CA SER A 140 -10.00 3.90 -23.96
C SER A 140 -10.24 2.61 -23.17
N PHE A 141 -11.34 2.54 -22.45
CA PHE A 141 -11.69 1.36 -21.66
C PHE A 141 -13.21 1.20 -21.59
N GLN A 142 -13.66 -0.03 -21.71
CA GLN A 142 -15.04 -0.40 -21.46
C GLN A 142 -15.09 -1.69 -20.65
N GLY A 143 -15.46 -1.56 -19.39
CA GLY A 143 -15.62 -2.65 -18.44
C GLY A 143 -17.06 -2.82 -17.99
N GLN A 144 -17.25 -3.58 -16.93
CA GLN A 144 -18.54 -3.79 -16.26
C GLN A 144 -18.93 -2.59 -15.41
N HIS A 145 -17.96 -1.94 -14.75
CA HIS A 145 -18.17 -0.90 -13.76
C HIS A 145 -17.73 0.48 -14.25
N PHE A 146 -16.75 0.53 -15.16
CA PHE A 146 -16.19 1.78 -15.65
C PHE A 146 -16.18 1.84 -17.17
N ARG A 147 -16.33 3.06 -17.68
CA ARG A 147 -16.14 3.40 -19.08
C ARG A 147 -15.32 4.67 -19.19
N VAL A 148 -14.31 4.64 -20.08
CA VAL A 148 -13.51 5.81 -20.46
C VAL A 148 -13.45 5.85 -21.99
N ASP A 149 -13.94 6.94 -22.57
CA ASP A 149 -13.78 7.20 -24.00
C ASP A 149 -12.32 7.62 -24.26
N GLU A 150 -11.87 7.48 -25.51
CA GLU A 150 -10.46 7.72 -25.82
C GLU A 150 -9.97 9.08 -25.36
N MET A 151 -8.90 9.07 -24.59
CA MET A 151 -8.19 10.28 -24.16
C MET A 151 -6.69 10.01 -23.99
N THR A 152 -5.89 11.05 -24.11
CA THR A 152 -4.47 11.02 -23.73
C THR A 152 -4.32 11.72 -22.38
N PHE A 153 -3.84 10.97 -21.38
CA PHE A 153 -3.73 11.45 -20.01
C PHE A 153 -2.32 11.97 -19.74
N LEU A 154 -2.16 13.28 -19.63
CA LEU A 154 -0.86 13.95 -19.46
C LEU A 154 -0.81 14.79 -18.18
N PRO A 155 0.39 14.92 -17.55
CA PRO A 155 1.61 14.21 -17.87
C PRO A 155 1.54 12.74 -17.46
N PRO A 156 2.40 11.86 -18.00
CA PRO A 156 2.60 10.52 -17.45
C PRO A 156 3.38 10.59 -16.13
N PRO A 157 3.47 9.49 -15.34
CA PRO A 157 4.37 9.40 -14.19
C PRO A 157 5.83 9.69 -14.54
N VAL A 158 6.61 10.13 -13.57
CA VAL A 158 8.09 10.23 -13.66
C VAL A 158 8.71 8.84 -13.73
N GLN A 159 8.15 7.90 -12.98
CA GLN A 159 8.64 6.52 -12.91
C GLN A 159 8.34 5.73 -14.18
N SER A 160 9.33 4.98 -14.68
CA SER A 160 9.21 4.10 -15.85
C SER A 160 9.38 2.63 -15.42
N PRO A 161 8.57 1.71 -15.93
CA PRO A 161 7.49 1.89 -16.91
C PRO A 161 6.22 2.51 -16.33
N ARG A 162 6.07 2.62 -15.01
CA ARG A 162 4.97 3.20 -14.25
C ARG A 162 5.30 3.31 -12.76
N ILE A 163 4.44 3.93 -11.99
CA ILE A 163 4.47 3.87 -10.52
C ILE A 163 4.38 2.41 -10.08
N PRO A 164 5.29 1.90 -9.21
CA PRO A 164 5.20 0.54 -8.69
C PRO A 164 3.90 0.31 -7.91
N ILE A 165 3.26 -0.83 -8.17
CA ILE A 165 2.00 -1.21 -7.52
C ILE A 165 2.25 -2.45 -6.65
N TRP A 166 1.97 -2.34 -5.36
CA TRP A 166 1.91 -3.48 -4.43
C TRP A 166 0.47 -3.89 -4.21
N VAL A 167 0.16 -5.16 -4.37
CA VAL A 167 -1.22 -5.66 -4.32
C VAL A 167 -1.40 -6.60 -3.15
N VAL A 168 -2.51 -6.44 -2.42
CA VAL A 168 -2.89 -7.42 -1.38
C VAL A 168 -3.20 -8.76 -2.03
N GLY A 169 -2.42 -9.77 -1.65
CA GLY A 169 -2.61 -11.16 -2.01
C GLY A 169 -3.05 -12.01 -0.84
N VAL A 170 -4.25 -12.58 -0.92
CA VAL A 170 -4.79 -13.45 0.13
C VAL A 170 -4.41 -14.89 -0.15
N TRP A 171 -3.55 -15.47 0.70
CA TRP A 171 -3.09 -16.84 0.57
C TRP A 171 -4.03 -17.84 1.29
N PRO A 172 -4.32 -19.01 0.73
CA PRO A 172 -3.96 -19.49 -0.63
C PRO A 172 -5.06 -19.26 -1.68
N ARG A 173 -5.68 -18.09 -1.74
CA ARG A 173 -6.72 -17.77 -2.73
C ARG A 173 -6.12 -17.44 -4.09
N MET A 174 -6.10 -18.41 -5.02
CA MET A 174 -5.42 -18.27 -6.32
C MET A 174 -5.85 -17.04 -7.12
N LYS A 175 -7.14 -16.72 -7.22
CA LYS A 175 -7.61 -15.49 -7.91
C LYS A 175 -7.00 -14.20 -7.36
N SER A 176 -6.75 -14.16 -6.04
CA SER A 176 -6.06 -13.03 -5.42
C SER A 176 -4.57 -13.01 -5.79
N MET A 177 -3.92 -14.18 -5.78
CA MET A 177 -2.52 -14.33 -6.13
C MET A 177 -2.26 -14.07 -7.63
N GLU A 178 -3.13 -14.52 -8.53
CA GLU A 178 -3.06 -14.23 -9.97
C GLU A 178 -3.07 -12.71 -10.27
N ARG A 179 -3.81 -11.91 -9.47
CA ARG A 179 -3.76 -10.46 -9.56
C ARG A 179 -2.38 -9.93 -9.20
N VAL A 180 -1.80 -10.43 -8.11
CA VAL A 180 -0.46 -10.03 -7.64
C VAL A 180 0.61 -10.25 -8.71
N LEU A 181 0.55 -11.36 -9.47
CA LEU A 181 1.52 -11.69 -10.52
C LEU A 181 1.63 -10.64 -11.64
N ARG A 182 0.62 -9.78 -11.81
CA ARG A 182 0.57 -8.74 -12.85
C ARG A 182 1.27 -7.43 -12.45
N TYR A 183 1.69 -7.30 -11.19
CA TYR A 183 2.19 -6.03 -10.63
C TYR A 183 3.57 -6.22 -9.97
N ASP A 184 3.96 -5.30 -9.10
CA ASP A 184 5.35 -5.11 -8.68
C ASP A 184 5.61 -5.54 -7.24
N GLY A 185 4.58 -5.96 -6.51
CA GLY A 185 4.77 -6.46 -5.15
C GLY A 185 3.51 -7.06 -4.54
N LEU A 186 3.74 -7.81 -3.48
CA LEU A 186 2.76 -8.50 -2.68
C LEU A 186 2.70 -7.86 -1.28
N LEU A 187 1.50 -7.50 -0.86
CA LEU A 187 1.12 -7.30 0.54
C LEU A 187 0.45 -8.59 1.01
N PRO A 188 1.13 -9.46 1.76
CA PRO A 188 0.60 -10.75 2.14
C PRO A 188 -0.59 -10.62 3.10
N ALA A 189 -1.63 -11.37 2.83
CA ALA A 189 -2.75 -11.58 3.74
C ALA A 189 -3.11 -13.07 3.79
N LYS A 190 -3.63 -13.52 4.92
CA LYS A 190 -4.07 -14.90 5.11
C LYS A 190 -5.44 -14.93 5.77
N GLN A 191 -6.26 -15.89 5.38
CA GLN A 191 -7.54 -16.12 6.02
C GLN A 191 -7.61 -17.55 6.56
N SER A 192 -8.13 -17.66 7.76
CA SER A 192 -8.51 -18.93 8.36
C SER A 192 -9.70 -19.57 7.60
N PRO A 193 -9.96 -20.88 7.78
CA PRO A 193 -11.10 -21.55 7.15
C PRO A 193 -12.47 -20.93 7.48
N ASP A 194 -12.59 -20.30 8.65
CA ASP A 194 -13.80 -19.57 9.08
C ASP A 194 -13.94 -18.18 8.44
N GLY A 195 -12.93 -17.76 7.65
CA GLY A 195 -12.91 -16.47 6.97
C GLY A 195 -12.33 -15.31 7.80
N SER A 196 -11.92 -15.55 9.03
CA SER A 196 -11.21 -14.56 9.86
C SER A 196 -9.79 -14.31 9.34
N SER A 197 -9.18 -13.20 9.78
CA SER A 197 -7.78 -12.91 9.48
C SER A 197 -6.87 -13.87 10.26
N ALA A 198 -5.81 -14.33 9.61
CA ALA A 198 -4.79 -15.19 10.20
C ALA A 198 -3.41 -14.56 10.05
N SER A 199 -2.53 -14.85 11.01
CA SER A 199 -1.14 -14.38 10.97
C SER A 199 -0.40 -15.06 9.83
N ILE A 200 0.43 -14.28 9.14
CA ILE A 200 1.40 -14.75 8.15
C ILE A 200 2.61 -15.32 8.88
N THR A 201 3.08 -16.46 8.44
CA THR A 201 4.30 -17.11 8.95
C THR A 201 5.43 -17.02 7.92
N PRO A 202 6.70 -17.22 8.32
CA PRO A 202 7.81 -17.32 7.36
C PRO A 202 7.61 -18.45 6.32
N ASP A 203 6.94 -19.55 6.69
CA ASP A 203 6.63 -20.63 5.75
C ASP A 203 5.59 -20.21 4.70
N ASP A 204 4.60 -19.41 5.11
CA ASP A 204 3.66 -18.82 4.16
C ASP A 204 4.39 -17.91 3.14
N ILE A 205 5.37 -17.12 3.60
CA ILE A 205 6.19 -16.27 2.71
C ILE A 205 7.01 -17.12 1.73
N ARG A 206 7.64 -18.20 2.19
CA ARG A 206 8.35 -19.12 1.30
C ARG A 206 7.42 -19.73 0.23
N ALA A 207 6.22 -20.16 0.63
CA ALA A 207 5.24 -20.72 -0.28
C ALA A 207 4.73 -19.67 -1.30
N MET A 208 4.41 -18.46 -0.85
CA MET A 208 4.01 -17.36 -1.73
C MET A 208 5.13 -16.97 -2.69
N ARG A 209 6.37 -16.90 -2.21
CA ARG A 209 7.55 -16.59 -3.04
C ARG A 209 7.74 -17.66 -4.13
N ALA A 210 7.71 -18.93 -3.76
CA ALA A 210 7.83 -20.04 -4.72
C ALA A 210 6.73 -19.96 -5.80
N TYR A 211 5.50 -19.70 -5.39
CA TYR A 211 4.39 -19.50 -6.33
C TYR A 211 4.62 -18.32 -7.29
N ILE A 212 5.13 -17.19 -6.78
CA ILE A 212 5.43 -16.03 -7.60
C ILE A 212 6.57 -16.31 -8.58
N GLU A 213 7.66 -16.94 -8.12
CA GLU A 213 8.80 -17.31 -8.96
C GLU A 213 8.39 -18.27 -10.10
N GLU A 214 7.47 -19.20 -9.84
CA GLU A 214 6.96 -20.15 -10.84
C GLU A 214 6.01 -19.51 -11.86
N HIS A 215 5.17 -18.58 -11.45
CA HIS A 215 4.04 -18.14 -12.27
C HIS A 215 4.17 -16.70 -12.82
N ARG A 216 5.03 -15.86 -12.23
CA ARG A 216 5.20 -14.47 -12.68
C ARG A 216 6.06 -14.43 -13.94
N LYS A 217 5.54 -13.77 -14.99
CA LYS A 217 6.20 -13.69 -16.31
C LYS A 217 7.10 -12.46 -16.47
N GLN A 218 6.93 -11.42 -15.64
CA GLN A 218 7.72 -10.20 -15.70
C GLN A 218 9.07 -10.40 -15.00
N SER A 219 10.15 -9.86 -15.60
CA SER A 219 11.50 -9.86 -15.02
C SER A 219 11.82 -8.60 -14.19
N THR A 220 10.85 -7.69 -14.05
CA THR A 220 11.02 -6.49 -13.22
C THR A 220 11.13 -6.85 -11.74
N PRO A 221 11.82 -6.02 -10.91
CA PRO A 221 11.89 -6.22 -9.47
C PRO A 221 10.51 -6.46 -8.85
N PHE A 222 10.46 -7.30 -7.84
CA PHE A 222 9.22 -7.64 -7.15
C PHE A 222 9.44 -7.61 -5.63
N ASP A 223 8.57 -6.92 -4.92
CA ASP A 223 8.64 -6.78 -3.48
C ASP A 223 7.66 -7.73 -2.77
N ILE A 224 8.08 -8.30 -1.64
CA ILE A 224 7.21 -8.98 -0.67
C ILE A 224 7.30 -8.16 0.61
N VAL A 225 6.18 -7.57 1.02
CA VAL A 225 6.14 -6.52 2.03
C VAL A 225 5.44 -7.03 3.28
N MET A 226 6.23 -7.38 4.29
CA MET A 226 5.69 -7.76 5.59
C MET A 226 5.37 -6.53 6.43
N GLU A 227 4.26 -6.62 7.14
CA GLU A 227 3.85 -5.65 8.14
C GLU A 227 3.90 -6.30 9.52
N GLY A 228 4.41 -5.57 10.50
CA GLY A 228 4.46 -6.06 11.86
C GLY A 228 4.95 -5.01 12.85
N GLU A 229 5.12 -5.42 14.08
CA GLU A 229 5.55 -4.57 15.19
C GLU A 229 6.82 -5.16 15.83
N THR A 230 7.79 -4.30 16.11
CA THR A 230 9.03 -4.68 16.80
C THR A 230 9.28 -3.78 18.01
N PRO A 231 9.96 -4.30 19.07
CA PRO A 231 10.39 -3.46 20.18
C PRO A 231 11.42 -2.42 19.69
N GLY A 232 11.27 -1.17 20.16
CA GLY A 232 12.16 -0.07 19.79
C GLY A 232 13.43 0.01 20.63
N ASP A 233 13.44 -0.66 21.77
CA ASP A 233 14.51 -0.62 22.79
C ASP A 233 15.30 -1.94 22.90
N ASP A 234 14.96 -2.96 22.10
CA ASP A 234 15.63 -4.25 22.04
C ASP A 234 15.93 -4.64 20.59
N PRO A 235 17.11 -4.24 20.05
CA PRO A 235 17.51 -4.56 18.69
C PRO A 235 17.65 -6.07 18.41
N ASP A 236 18.04 -6.86 19.40
CA ASP A 236 18.22 -8.31 19.24
C ASP A 236 16.86 -8.99 19.11
N GLN A 237 15.90 -8.62 19.93
CA GLN A 237 14.53 -9.11 19.82
C GLN A 237 13.88 -8.63 18.52
N ALA A 238 14.07 -7.38 18.11
CA ALA A 238 13.56 -6.86 16.83
C ALA A 238 14.14 -7.67 15.66
N ALA A 239 15.47 -7.93 15.67
CA ALA A 239 16.11 -8.74 14.66
C ALA A 239 15.61 -10.20 14.65
N ALA A 240 15.34 -10.78 15.83
CA ALA A 240 14.79 -12.14 15.96
C ALA A 240 13.37 -12.26 15.36
N ILE A 241 12.56 -11.20 15.43
CA ILE A 241 11.23 -11.14 14.81
C ILE A 241 11.35 -11.02 13.28
N VAL A 242 12.21 -10.13 12.77
CA VAL A 242 12.27 -9.78 11.35
C VAL A 242 13.06 -10.79 10.52
N ARG A 243 14.17 -11.33 11.06
CA ARG A 243 15.09 -12.21 10.34
C ARG A 243 14.41 -13.42 9.68
N PRO A 244 13.52 -14.18 10.33
CA PRO A 244 12.85 -15.32 9.71
C PRO A 244 12.06 -14.96 8.44
N PHE A 245 11.46 -13.79 8.40
CA PHE A 245 10.75 -13.29 7.22
C PHE A 245 11.71 -12.84 6.11
N ALA A 246 12.83 -12.20 6.47
CA ALA A 246 13.87 -11.86 5.51
C ALA A 246 14.46 -13.12 4.85
N GLU A 247 14.78 -14.14 5.63
CA GLU A 247 15.28 -15.43 5.14
C GLU A 247 14.24 -16.18 4.29
N ALA A 248 12.95 -15.99 4.58
CA ALA A 248 11.85 -16.51 3.77
C ALA A 248 11.67 -15.78 2.43
N GLY A 249 12.25 -14.59 2.28
CA GLY A 249 12.24 -13.82 1.04
C GLY A 249 11.41 -12.53 1.06
N ALA A 250 10.99 -12.07 2.24
CA ALA A 250 10.44 -10.72 2.36
C ALA A 250 11.52 -9.68 2.01
N THR A 251 11.15 -8.68 1.21
CA THR A 251 12.06 -7.61 0.75
C THR A 251 11.90 -6.33 1.55
N TRP A 252 10.74 -6.16 2.18
CA TRP A 252 10.40 -5.06 3.06
C TRP A 252 9.84 -5.57 4.39
N TRP A 253 10.19 -4.85 5.45
CA TRP A 253 9.48 -4.85 6.72
C TRP A 253 8.89 -3.47 6.95
N THR A 254 7.57 -3.37 7.12
CA THR A 254 6.89 -2.13 7.46
C THR A 254 6.47 -2.18 8.92
N GLU A 255 7.10 -1.35 9.73
CA GLU A 255 6.73 -1.17 11.13
C GLU A 255 5.38 -0.49 11.22
N SER A 256 4.44 -1.09 11.92
CA SER A 256 3.08 -0.57 12.10
C SER A 256 2.67 -0.62 13.57
N ARG A 257 1.93 0.40 14.00
CA ARG A 257 1.40 0.48 15.36
C ARG A 257 -0.06 0.91 15.31
N TRP A 258 -0.93 -0.08 15.17
CA TRP A 258 -2.36 0.13 15.03
C TRP A 258 -3.10 0.24 16.37
N ASP A 259 -2.40 0.10 17.49
CA ASP A 259 -2.97 0.41 18.80
C ASP A 259 -3.07 1.93 18.99
N PHE A 260 -4.26 2.45 18.74
CA PHE A 260 -4.55 3.88 18.89
C PHE A 260 -4.58 4.36 20.36
N SER A 261 -4.43 3.48 21.35
CA SER A 261 -4.30 3.85 22.76
C SER A 261 -2.87 4.28 23.12
N VAL A 262 -1.86 3.83 22.36
CA VAL A 262 -0.45 4.20 22.59
C VAL A 262 -0.27 5.72 22.42
N PRO A 263 0.38 6.44 23.37
CA PRO A 263 0.61 7.88 23.24
C PRO A 263 1.37 8.23 21.94
N LEU A 264 0.97 9.32 21.27
CA LEU A 264 1.62 9.75 20.01
C LEU A 264 3.13 10.03 20.19
N ALA A 265 3.53 10.51 21.39
CA ALA A 265 4.93 10.71 21.73
C ALA A 265 5.75 9.41 21.68
N ASP A 266 5.15 8.27 22.06
CA ASP A 266 5.83 6.97 22.02
C ASP A 266 5.89 6.41 20.60
N VAL A 267 4.87 6.66 19.78
CA VAL A 267 4.93 6.39 18.36
C VAL A 267 6.07 7.19 17.70
N ARG A 268 6.21 8.48 18.04
CA ARG A 268 7.27 9.33 17.50
C ARG A 268 8.67 8.89 17.93
N LYS A 269 8.85 8.46 19.20
CA LYS A 269 10.13 7.86 19.65
C LYS A 269 10.51 6.63 18.86
N ARG A 270 9.53 5.82 18.41
CA ARG A 270 9.80 4.63 17.61
C ARG A 270 10.28 4.97 16.20
N VAL A 271 9.93 6.14 15.70
CA VAL A 271 10.38 6.64 14.39
C VAL A 271 11.86 7.03 14.42
N GLN A 272 12.30 7.62 15.53
CA GLN A 272 13.69 8.06 15.78
C GLN A 272 14.61 6.90 16.18
#